data_362ec4adc0ecfb821c56ed1e8d4b9579
#
_entry.id   362ec4adc0ecfb821c56ed1e8d4b9579
#
_cell.length_a   1.000
_cell.length_b   1.000
_cell.length_c   1.000
_cell.angle_alpha   90.00
_cell.angle_beta   90.00
_cell.angle_gamma   90.00
#
_symmetry.space_group_name_H-M   'P 1'
#
loop_
_entity.id
_entity.type
_entity.pdbx_description
1 polymer ?
#
loop_
_entity_poly.entity_id
_entity_poly.type
_entity_poly.pdbx_seq_one_letter_code
_entity_poly.pdbx_strand_id
1 'polypeptide(L)'
;MAREIVLDTETTGLDAKNGDRLSELGCVEIVNRIPTGREYHAFICPEDKPVHPDAERIHGLSTAFLRDKPLFKDVVDLFLDFIGDAPLVIHNASFDAGF
;
A
#
# COMPACT_ATOMS: atom_id res chain seq x y z
N MET A 1 -23.98 -4.69 -9.33
CA MET A 1 -23.52 -3.76 -8.30
C MET A 1 -22.06 -3.42 -8.57
N ALA A 2 -21.74 -2.15 -8.72
CA ALA A 2 -20.39 -1.73 -9.10
C ALA A 2 -19.52 -1.54 -7.86
N ARG A 3 -18.75 -2.57 -7.54
CA ARG A 3 -17.78 -2.54 -6.43
C ARG A 3 -16.41 -2.19 -6.96
N GLU A 4 -15.78 -1.19 -6.36
CA GLU A 4 -14.43 -0.77 -6.70
C GLU A 4 -13.61 -0.65 -5.42
N ILE A 5 -12.29 -0.79 -5.54
CA ILE A 5 -11.37 -0.59 -4.43
C ILE A 5 -10.45 0.57 -4.80
N VAL A 6 -10.45 1.61 -3.97
CA VAL A 6 -9.48 2.69 -4.09
C VAL A 6 -8.24 2.27 -3.31
N LEU A 7 -7.12 2.18 -4.00
CA LEU A 7 -5.85 1.73 -3.46
C LEU A 7 -4.88 2.89 -3.38
N ASP A 8 -4.28 3.07 -2.21
CA ASP A 8 -3.20 4.03 -2.01
C ASP A 8 -2.04 3.33 -1.30
N THR A 9 -0.81 3.67 -1.67
CA THR A 9 0.38 3.05 -1.11
C THR A 9 1.42 4.09 -0.73
N GLU A 10 2.29 3.71 0.22
CA GLU A 10 3.52 4.43 0.53
C GLU A 10 4.70 3.47 0.36
N THR A 11 5.86 4.02 0.07
CA THR A 11 7.05 3.22 -0.27
C THR A 11 8.29 3.76 0.43
N THR A 12 9.38 2.98 0.37
CA THR A 12 10.67 3.40 0.92
C THR A 12 11.36 4.45 0.07
N GLY A 13 10.96 4.57 -1.20
CA GLY A 13 11.52 5.53 -2.14
C GLY A 13 10.74 5.51 -3.44
N LEU A 14 11.29 6.15 -4.48
CA LEU A 14 10.57 6.36 -5.73
C LEU A 14 10.92 5.36 -6.82
N ASP A 15 11.82 4.41 -6.57
CA ASP A 15 12.37 3.57 -7.62
C ASP A 15 12.29 2.08 -7.27
N ALA A 16 11.21 1.43 -7.72
CA ALA A 16 11.03 -0.01 -7.54
C ALA A 16 12.12 -0.83 -8.22
N LYS A 17 12.68 -0.33 -9.32
CA LYS A 17 13.74 -1.03 -10.06
C LYS A 17 15.04 -1.06 -9.27
N ASN A 18 15.27 -0.10 -8.39
CA ASN A 18 16.42 -0.07 -7.50
C ASN A 18 16.12 -0.71 -6.14
N GLY A 19 15.01 -1.45 -6.04
CA GLY A 19 14.72 -2.23 -4.87
C GLY A 19 13.88 -1.55 -3.80
N ASP A 20 13.32 -0.37 -4.08
CA ASP A 20 12.41 0.25 -3.14
C ASP A 20 11.16 -0.61 -2.96
N ARG A 21 10.60 -0.62 -1.75
CA ARG A 21 9.53 -1.53 -1.34
C ARG A 21 8.34 -0.77 -0.78
N LEU A 22 7.18 -1.43 -0.76
CA LEU A 22 5.99 -0.90 -0.11
C LEU A 22 6.21 -0.81 1.40
N SER A 23 5.74 0.28 2.00
CA SER A 23 5.78 0.50 3.45
C SER A 23 4.38 0.62 4.06
N GLU A 24 3.40 0.97 3.25
CA GLU A 24 2.01 1.09 3.70
C GLU A 24 1.07 0.78 2.54
N LEU A 25 -0.07 0.16 2.87
CA LEU A 25 -1.09 -0.22 1.91
C LEU A 25 -2.45 0.16 2.49
N GLY A 26 -3.21 0.96 1.76
CA GLY A 26 -4.54 1.36 2.17
C GLY A 26 -5.57 1.09 1.08
N CYS A 27 -6.69 0.47 1.45
CA CYS A 27 -7.78 0.14 0.53
C CYS A 27 -9.10 0.62 1.11
N VAL A 28 -9.92 1.25 0.27
CA VAL A 28 -11.27 1.68 0.65
C VAL A 28 -12.26 1.09 -0.34
N GLU A 29 -13.28 0.41 0.17
CA GLU A 29 -14.33 -0.14 -0.66
C GLU A 29 -15.35 0.94 -1.05
N ILE A 30 -15.68 0.98 -2.33
CA ILE A 30 -16.71 1.85 -2.88
C ILE A 30 -17.70 1.00 -3.65
N VAL A 31 -18.99 1.19 -3.38
CA VAL A 31 -20.06 0.53 -4.12
C VAL A 31 -20.97 1.61 -4.67
N ASN A 32 -21.20 1.58 -6.00
CA ASN A 32 -22.00 2.56 -6.71
C ASN A 32 -21.54 3.99 -6.39
N ARG A 33 -20.21 4.19 -6.35
CA ARG A 33 -19.54 5.48 -6.13
C ARG A 33 -19.67 6.03 -4.70
N ILE A 34 -20.09 5.20 -3.75
CA ILE A 34 -20.28 5.61 -2.36
C ILE A 34 -19.38 4.72 -1.48
N PRO A 35 -18.53 5.32 -0.61
CA PRO A 35 -17.76 4.54 0.35
C PRO A 35 -18.69 3.74 1.27
N THR A 36 -18.33 2.47 1.49
CA THR A 36 -19.18 1.56 2.30
C THR A 36 -18.78 1.54 3.78
N GLY A 37 -17.63 2.10 4.12
CA GLY A 37 -17.06 1.99 5.46
C GLY A 37 -16.13 0.79 5.62
N ARG A 38 -16.08 -0.12 4.66
CA ARG A 38 -15.13 -1.23 4.69
C ARG A 38 -13.78 -0.78 4.17
N GLU A 39 -12.73 -1.06 4.94
CA GLU A 39 -11.37 -0.66 4.62
C GLU A 39 -10.41 -1.79 4.98
N TYR A 40 -9.27 -1.82 4.30
CA TYR A 40 -8.14 -2.65 4.69
C TYR A 40 -6.90 -1.75 4.73
N HIS A 41 -6.14 -1.86 5.80
CA HIS A 41 -4.94 -1.05 5.99
C HIS A 41 -3.84 -1.88 6.63
N ALA A 42 -2.61 -1.74 6.14
CA ALA A 42 -1.46 -2.41 6.72
C ALA A 42 -0.22 -1.55 6.56
N PHE A 43 0.58 -1.45 7.62
CA PHE A 43 1.98 -1.06 7.51
C PHE A 43 2.78 -2.31 7.18
N ILE A 44 3.85 -2.17 6.42
CA ILE A 44 4.63 -3.29 5.91
C ILE A 44 6.10 -3.06 6.24
N CYS A 45 6.76 -4.08 6.79
CA CYS A 45 8.19 -4.04 6.99
C CYS A 45 8.88 -4.13 5.63
N PRO A 46 9.70 -3.12 5.24
CA PRO A 46 10.38 -3.16 3.95
C PRO A 46 11.64 -4.05 3.96
N GLU A 47 11.78 -4.89 4.95
CA GLU A 47 12.88 -5.85 5.15
C GLU A 47 14.22 -5.12 5.27
N ASP A 48 15.17 -5.36 4.37
CA ASP A 48 16.50 -4.77 4.42
C ASP A 48 16.60 -3.41 3.72
N LYS A 49 15.49 -2.91 3.16
CA LYS A 49 15.49 -1.64 2.44
C LYS A 49 15.12 -0.50 3.39
N PRO A 50 16.04 0.41 3.72
CA PRO A 50 15.71 1.54 4.57
C PRO A 50 14.81 2.54 3.85
N VAL A 51 14.01 3.28 4.63
CA VAL A 51 13.18 4.35 4.08
C VAL A 51 14.06 5.51 3.66
N HIS A 52 13.92 5.94 2.40
CA HIS A 52 14.66 7.10 1.91
C HIS A 52 14.17 8.36 2.63
N PRO A 53 15.07 9.29 3.02
CA PRO A 53 14.67 10.51 3.74
C PRO A 53 13.60 11.33 3.02
N ASP A 54 13.62 11.37 1.70
CA ASP A 54 12.61 12.10 0.93
C ASP A 54 11.23 11.45 1.05
N ALA A 55 11.18 10.11 1.05
CA ALA A 55 9.94 9.40 1.25
C ALA A 55 9.39 9.61 2.67
N GLU A 56 10.26 9.53 3.67
CA GLU A 56 9.86 9.74 5.06
C GLU A 56 9.29 11.15 5.27
N ARG A 57 9.85 12.16 4.61
CA ARG A 57 9.32 13.53 4.69
C ARG A 57 7.89 13.64 4.17
N ILE A 58 7.53 12.78 3.22
CA ILE A 58 6.20 12.80 2.62
C ILE A 58 5.19 12.04 3.49
N HIS A 59 5.51 10.83 3.93
CA HIS A 59 4.54 9.96 4.63
C HIS A 59 4.77 9.83 6.13
N GLY A 60 5.90 10.28 6.65
CA GLY A 60 6.18 10.26 8.08
C GLY A 60 6.52 8.90 8.66
N LEU A 61 6.73 7.88 7.83
CA LEU A 61 7.03 6.51 8.28
C LEU A 61 8.52 6.30 8.32
N SER A 62 9.10 6.11 9.52
CA SER A 62 10.52 5.89 9.67
C SER A 62 10.89 4.42 9.50
N THR A 63 12.15 4.14 9.17
CA THR A 63 12.67 2.76 9.13
C THR A 63 12.47 2.07 10.48
N ALA A 64 12.72 2.77 11.58
CA ALA A 64 12.56 2.21 12.92
C ALA A 64 11.09 1.84 13.21
N PHE A 65 10.15 2.68 12.80
CA PHE A 65 8.72 2.40 12.99
C PHE A 65 8.28 1.15 12.25
N LEU A 66 8.80 0.94 11.04
CA LEU A 66 8.37 -0.16 10.18
C LEU A 66 9.07 -1.48 10.49
N ARG A 67 10.13 -1.46 11.31
CA ARG A 67 10.98 -2.64 11.53
C ARG A 67 10.22 -3.85 12.09
N ASP A 68 9.23 -3.61 12.95
CA ASP A 68 8.46 -4.67 13.62
C ASP A 68 7.12 -4.95 12.95
N LYS A 69 6.87 -4.36 11.79
CA LYS A 69 5.61 -4.58 11.06
C LYS A 69 5.67 -5.88 10.26
N PRO A 70 4.50 -6.43 9.85
CA PRO A 70 4.47 -7.65 9.05
C PRO A 70 5.21 -7.48 7.73
N LEU A 71 5.76 -8.57 7.22
CA LEU A 71 6.34 -8.60 5.88
C LEU A 71 5.21 -8.59 4.83
N PHE A 72 5.53 -8.16 3.61
CA PHE A 72 4.54 -8.14 2.54
C PHE A 72 3.90 -9.51 2.32
N LYS A 73 4.68 -10.58 2.37
CA LYS A 73 4.16 -11.95 2.20
C LYS A 73 3.12 -12.32 3.25
N ASP A 74 3.14 -11.68 4.41
CA ASP A 74 2.21 -11.97 5.51
C ASP A 74 0.90 -11.17 5.37
N VAL A 75 0.90 -10.10 4.58
CA VAL A 75 -0.30 -9.26 4.38
C VAL A 75 -0.95 -9.48 3.03
N VAL A 76 -0.24 -10.06 2.07
CA VAL A 76 -0.72 -10.15 0.68
C VAL A 76 -2.00 -10.98 0.56
N ASP A 77 -2.12 -12.07 1.32
CA ASP A 77 -3.32 -12.92 1.24
C ASP A 77 -4.54 -12.19 1.75
N LEU A 78 -4.43 -11.46 2.85
CA LEU A 78 -5.54 -10.66 3.39
C LEU A 78 -5.90 -9.53 2.43
N PHE A 79 -4.89 -8.92 1.81
CA PHE A 79 -5.11 -7.89 0.80
C PHE A 79 -5.88 -8.44 -0.39
N LEU A 80 -5.45 -9.59 -0.93
CA LEU A 80 -6.11 -10.23 -2.07
C LEU A 80 -7.53 -10.65 -1.73
N ASP A 81 -7.76 -11.15 -0.52
CA ASP A 81 -9.09 -11.49 -0.06
C ASP A 81 -10.01 -10.27 0.01
N PHE A 82 -9.46 -9.14 0.47
CA PHE A 82 -10.25 -7.90 0.57
C PHE A 82 -10.65 -7.38 -0.80
N ILE A 83 -9.71 -7.31 -1.75
CA ILE A 83 -10.00 -6.73 -3.07
C ILE A 83 -10.86 -7.67 -3.93
N GLY A 84 -10.72 -9.00 -3.76
CA GLY A 84 -11.44 -9.97 -4.56
C GLY A 84 -11.18 -9.77 -6.05
N ASP A 85 -12.25 -9.71 -6.83
CA ASP A 85 -12.19 -9.44 -8.27
C ASP A 85 -12.60 -8.00 -8.63
N ALA A 86 -12.69 -7.11 -7.65
CA ALA A 86 -13.11 -5.74 -7.88
C ALA A 86 -12.06 -4.97 -8.68
N PRO A 87 -12.49 -4.09 -9.61
CA PRO A 87 -11.56 -3.16 -10.25
C PRO A 87 -10.85 -2.29 -9.22
N LEU A 88 -9.57 -1.99 -9.47
CA LEU A 88 -8.78 -1.14 -8.61
C LEU A 88 -8.70 0.27 -9.21
N VAL A 89 -8.91 1.27 -8.35
CA VAL A 89 -8.64 2.67 -8.68
C VAL A 89 -7.38 3.05 -7.91
N ILE A 90 -6.26 3.15 -8.62
CA ILE A 90 -4.95 3.33 -8.00
C ILE A 90 -4.59 4.81 -7.99
N HIS A 91 -4.39 5.34 -6.80
CA HIS A 91 -3.89 6.68 -6.61
C HIS A 91 -2.38 6.68 -6.88
N ASN A 92 -1.88 7.64 -7.66
CA ASN A 92 -0.48 7.71 -8.11
C ASN A 92 -0.06 6.45 -8.90
N ALA A 93 -0.87 6.05 -9.89
CA ALA A 93 -0.73 4.79 -10.61
C ALA A 93 0.65 4.60 -11.26
N SER A 94 1.25 5.66 -11.80
CA SER A 94 2.57 5.57 -12.45
C SER A 94 3.67 5.20 -11.46
N PHE A 95 3.48 5.47 -10.19
CA PHE A 95 4.40 5.18 -9.10
C PHE A 95 4.10 3.81 -8.49
N ASP A 96 2.84 3.58 -8.11
CA ASP A 96 2.41 2.35 -7.42
C ASP A 96 2.52 1.12 -8.32
N ALA A 97 2.26 1.25 -9.60
CA ALA A 97 2.32 0.13 -10.53
C ALA A 97 3.71 -0.48 -10.67
N GLY A 98 4.78 0.24 -10.27
CA GLY A 98 6.14 -0.27 -10.25
C GLY A 98 6.44 -1.21 -9.07
N PHE A 99 5.57 -1.26 -8.10
CA PHE A 99 5.75 -2.03 -6.87
C PHE A 99 4.79 -3.22 -6.82
#